data_6a1ee514a56c5a504660ccf1ca1acf58
#
_entry.id   6a1ee514a56c5a504660ccf1ca1acf58
#
_cell.length_a   1.000
_cell.length_b   1.000
_cell.length_c   1.000
_cell.angle_alpha   90.00
_cell.angle_beta   90.00
_cell.angle_gamma   90.00
#
_symmetry.space_group_name_H-M   'P 1'
#
loop_
_entity.id
_entity.type
_entity.pdbx_description
1 polymer ?
#
loop_
_entity_poly.entity_id
_entity_poly.type
_entity_poly.pdbx_seq_one_letter_code
_entity_poly.pdbx_strand_id
1 'polypeptide(L)'
;MAEKVKALRVSSLRNESKDALTAKLAELRQELATLKVAKVTAQSASKLGKINVVRKDIAKVLTVINQTRKAELQKLYRGKSVKPVDLKPRKTRALRKRLNKHEESLKSLKTIRREQRTALKNFALKA
;
A
#
# COMPACT_ATOMS: atom_id res chain seq x y z
N MET A 1 16.41 4.97 37.81
CA MET A 1 16.38 4.11 36.60
C MET A 1 15.31 4.63 35.67
N ALA A 2 15.65 5.07 34.46
CA ALA A 2 14.67 5.55 33.48
C ALA A 2 13.85 4.35 32.98
N GLU A 3 12.56 4.34 33.25
CA GLU A 3 11.61 3.35 32.79
C GLU A 3 11.62 3.33 31.26
N LYS A 4 12.13 2.25 30.69
CA LYS A 4 12.24 2.07 29.24
C LYS A 4 10.82 1.95 28.67
N VAL A 5 10.28 3.03 28.13
CA VAL A 5 8.96 3.07 27.52
C VAL A 5 8.90 2.00 26.43
N LYS A 6 8.10 0.96 26.65
CA LYS A 6 7.97 -0.18 25.73
C LYS A 6 7.21 0.27 24.48
N ALA A 7 7.96 0.51 23.40
CA ALA A 7 7.37 0.89 22.12
C ALA A 7 6.43 -0.21 21.57
N LEU A 8 5.29 0.20 20.99
CA LEU A 8 4.33 -0.71 20.38
C LEU A 8 4.96 -1.48 19.21
N ARG A 9 4.68 -2.78 19.14
CA ARG A 9 5.12 -3.63 18.02
C ARG A 9 4.04 -3.70 16.95
N VAL A 10 4.41 -3.45 15.71
CA VAL A 10 3.49 -3.49 14.56
C VAL A 10 2.90 -4.88 14.34
N SER A 11 3.67 -5.94 14.63
CA SER A 11 3.19 -7.33 14.51
C SER A 11 2.00 -7.63 15.42
N SER A 12 1.99 -7.12 16.66
CA SER A 12 0.85 -7.30 17.56
C SER A 12 -0.37 -6.49 17.10
N LEU A 13 -0.16 -5.26 16.62
CA LEU A 13 -1.24 -4.40 16.14
C LEU A 13 -1.99 -5.00 14.93
N ARG A 14 -1.32 -5.78 14.09
CA ARG A 14 -1.96 -6.42 12.92
C ARG A 14 -2.99 -7.48 13.28
N ASN A 15 -2.92 -8.02 14.49
CA ASN A 15 -3.86 -9.05 14.99
C ASN A 15 -5.05 -8.43 15.75
N GLU A 16 -5.05 -7.11 15.95
CA GLU A 16 -6.11 -6.41 16.67
C GLU A 16 -7.28 -6.04 15.75
N SER A 17 -8.48 -5.93 16.33
CA SER A 17 -9.67 -5.48 15.61
C SER A 17 -9.57 -3.99 15.26
N LYS A 18 -10.33 -3.56 14.26
CA LYS A 18 -10.39 -2.14 13.85
C LYS A 18 -10.82 -1.24 15.00
N ASP A 19 -11.81 -1.68 15.78
CA ASP A 19 -12.35 -0.90 16.88
C ASP A 19 -11.33 -0.75 18.03
N ALA A 20 -10.59 -1.82 18.33
CA ALA A 20 -9.49 -1.79 19.29
C ALA A 20 -8.37 -0.83 18.84
N LEU A 21 -8.02 -0.84 17.55
CA LEU A 21 -7.03 0.09 16.99
C LEU A 21 -7.49 1.54 17.04
N THR A 22 -8.78 1.81 16.78
CA THR A 22 -9.32 3.18 16.86
C THR A 22 -9.39 3.70 18.31
N ALA A 23 -9.76 2.85 19.27
CA ALA A 23 -9.73 3.20 20.70
C ALA A 23 -8.29 3.51 21.15
N LYS A 24 -7.33 2.63 20.81
CA LYS A 24 -5.91 2.84 21.10
C LYS A 24 -5.35 4.12 20.48
N LEU A 25 -5.80 4.47 19.27
CA LEU A 25 -5.44 5.72 18.62
C LEU A 25 -5.93 6.95 19.40
N ALA A 26 -7.16 6.89 19.93
CA ALA A 26 -7.73 7.96 20.74
C ALA A 26 -6.95 8.15 22.05
N GLU A 27 -6.63 7.05 22.73
CA GLU A 27 -5.80 7.07 23.96
C GLU A 27 -4.42 7.69 23.72
N LEU A 28 -3.71 7.25 22.66
CA LEU A 28 -2.39 7.80 22.32
C LEU A 28 -2.44 9.28 21.95
N ARG A 29 -3.51 9.74 21.30
CA ARG A 29 -3.71 11.17 20.98
C ARG A 29 -3.96 11.99 22.25
N GLN A 30 -4.72 11.47 23.18
CA GLN A 30 -4.95 12.12 24.48
C GLN A 30 -3.64 12.19 25.30
N GLU A 31 -2.88 11.08 25.33
CA GLU A 31 -1.56 11.06 25.96
C GLU A 31 -0.61 12.08 25.32
N LEU A 32 -0.58 12.17 24.00
CA LEU A 32 0.23 13.17 23.32
C LEU A 32 -0.17 14.60 23.66
N ALA A 33 -1.47 14.87 23.81
CA ALA A 33 -1.98 16.18 24.21
C ALA A 33 -1.53 16.55 25.63
N THR A 34 -1.67 15.61 26.57
CA THR A 34 -1.19 15.84 27.96
C THR A 34 0.32 16.04 28.04
N LEU A 35 1.10 15.28 27.27
CA LEU A 35 2.54 15.45 27.21
C LEU A 35 2.96 16.80 26.60
N LYS A 36 2.21 17.29 25.59
CA LYS A 36 2.46 18.62 25.01
C LYS A 36 2.18 19.75 26.02
N VAL A 37 1.10 19.64 26.80
CA VAL A 37 0.82 20.58 27.88
C VAL A 37 1.91 20.53 28.95
N ALA A 38 2.29 19.33 29.37
CA ALA A 38 3.36 19.14 30.35
C ALA A 38 4.73 19.66 29.88
N LYS A 39 4.99 19.65 28.58
CA LYS A 39 6.18 20.27 27.99
C LYS A 39 6.27 21.77 28.27
N VAL A 40 5.14 22.46 28.19
CA VAL A 40 5.08 23.91 28.39
C VAL A 40 5.07 24.28 29.89
N THR A 41 4.36 23.49 30.71
CA THR A 41 4.14 23.82 32.12
C THR A 41 5.23 23.31 33.06
N ALA A 42 5.74 22.10 32.84
CA ALA A 42 6.60 21.39 33.81
C ALA A 42 8.01 21.07 33.34
N GLN A 43 8.37 21.29 32.09
CA GLN A 43 9.69 21.07 31.45
C GLN A 43 10.46 19.80 31.90
N SER A 44 9.76 18.72 32.25
CA SER A 44 10.38 17.48 32.71
C SER A 44 11.08 16.75 31.57
N ALA A 45 12.39 16.55 31.66
CA ALA A 45 13.20 15.87 30.62
C ALA A 45 12.66 14.46 30.27
N SER A 46 12.18 13.71 31.27
CA SER A 46 11.61 12.36 31.02
C SER A 46 10.32 12.39 30.21
N LYS A 47 9.48 13.40 30.40
CA LYS A 47 8.25 13.59 29.62
C LYS A 47 8.55 14.01 28.18
N LEU A 48 9.61 14.79 27.94
CA LEU A 48 10.04 15.18 26.60
C LEU A 48 10.45 13.97 25.73
N GLY A 49 11.17 13.01 26.31
CA GLY A 49 11.53 11.76 25.61
C GLY A 49 10.32 10.92 25.20
N LYS A 50 9.27 10.88 26.03
CA LYS A 50 8.03 10.14 25.73
C LYS A 50 7.28 10.69 24.53
N ILE A 51 7.33 11.99 24.24
CA ILE A 51 6.64 12.61 23.11
C ILE A 51 7.02 11.95 21.78
N ASN A 52 8.31 11.67 21.56
CA ASN A 52 8.78 11.02 20.34
C ASN A 52 8.25 9.59 20.21
N VAL A 53 8.25 8.83 21.31
CA VAL A 53 7.74 7.45 21.33
C VAL A 53 6.26 7.42 21.00
N VAL A 54 5.45 8.23 21.67
CA VAL A 54 3.99 8.29 21.43
C VAL A 54 3.67 8.75 20.01
N ARG A 55 4.38 9.72 19.47
CA ARG A 55 4.23 10.12 18.06
C ARG A 55 4.49 8.98 17.08
N LYS A 56 5.53 8.18 17.32
CA LYS A 56 5.84 7.01 16.51
C LYS A 56 4.82 5.89 16.68
N ASP A 57 4.30 5.72 17.87
CA ASP A 57 3.25 4.72 18.14
C ASP A 57 1.93 5.09 17.48
N ILE A 58 1.53 6.37 17.48
CA ILE A 58 0.40 6.87 16.68
C ILE A 58 0.61 6.57 15.18
N ALA A 59 1.82 6.84 14.65
CA ALA A 59 2.13 6.55 13.26
C ALA A 59 2.03 5.06 12.92
N LYS A 60 2.48 4.17 13.82
CA LYS A 60 2.36 2.71 13.65
C LYS A 60 0.90 2.26 13.60
N VAL A 61 0.06 2.73 14.53
CA VAL A 61 -1.37 2.41 14.57
C VAL A 61 -2.07 2.89 13.31
N LEU A 62 -1.85 4.14 12.90
CA LEU A 62 -2.41 4.69 11.65
C LEU A 62 -1.95 3.90 10.41
N THR A 63 -0.70 3.49 10.37
CA THR A 63 -0.17 2.68 9.27
C THR A 63 -0.90 1.35 9.16
N VAL A 64 -1.11 0.64 10.28
CA VAL A 64 -1.83 -0.63 10.30
C VAL A 64 -3.27 -0.44 9.85
N ILE A 65 -3.99 0.55 10.38
CA ILE A 65 -5.38 0.85 9.98
C ILE A 65 -5.47 1.12 8.48
N ASN A 66 -4.57 1.93 7.93
CA ASN A 66 -4.58 2.27 6.50
C ASN A 66 -4.21 1.08 5.62
N GLN A 67 -3.24 0.25 6.02
CA GLN A 67 -2.87 -0.96 5.29
C GLN A 67 -4.02 -1.97 5.25
N THR A 68 -4.68 -2.21 6.38
CA THR A 68 -5.85 -3.10 6.47
C THR A 68 -6.98 -2.60 5.59
N ARG A 69 -7.35 -1.31 5.71
CA ARG A 69 -8.39 -0.68 4.87
C ARG A 69 -8.07 -0.79 3.39
N LYS A 70 -6.81 -0.53 2.99
CA LYS A 70 -6.39 -0.63 1.60
C LYS A 70 -6.46 -2.06 1.07
N ALA A 71 -6.08 -3.04 1.89
CA ALA A 71 -6.17 -4.46 1.52
C ALA A 71 -7.63 -4.91 1.34
N GLU A 72 -8.54 -4.46 2.20
CA GLU A 72 -9.98 -4.72 2.07
C GLU A 72 -10.56 -4.09 0.79
N LEU A 73 -10.23 -2.84 0.52
CA LEU A 73 -10.63 -2.16 -0.72
C LEU A 73 -10.06 -2.84 -1.97
N GLN A 74 -8.83 -3.31 -1.93
CA GLN A 74 -8.24 -4.08 -3.04
C GLN A 74 -9.01 -5.38 -3.31
N LYS A 75 -9.46 -6.08 -2.26
CA LYS A 75 -10.31 -7.27 -2.40
C LYS A 75 -11.66 -6.91 -3.03
N LEU A 76 -12.30 -5.84 -2.55
CA LEU A 76 -13.60 -5.38 -3.05
C LEU A 76 -13.57 -4.98 -4.52
N TYR A 77 -12.49 -4.33 -4.95
CA TYR A 77 -12.32 -3.87 -6.35
C TYR A 77 -11.57 -4.86 -7.24
N ARG A 78 -11.30 -6.08 -6.75
CA ARG A 78 -10.68 -7.13 -7.55
C ARG A 78 -11.61 -7.52 -8.72
N GLY A 79 -11.10 -7.44 -9.94
CA GLY A 79 -11.89 -7.76 -11.16
C GLY A 79 -12.73 -6.60 -11.71
N LYS A 80 -12.94 -5.51 -10.98
CA LYS A 80 -13.66 -4.34 -11.51
C LYS A 80 -12.77 -3.54 -12.46
N SER A 81 -13.35 -3.11 -13.60
CA SER A 81 -12.65 -2.28 -14.59
C SER A 81 -12.36 -0.88 -14.07
N VAL A 82 -13.31 -0.29 -13.34
CA VAL A 82 -13.16 1.02 -12.70
C VAL A 82 -12.71 0.84 -11.27
N LYS A 83 -11.56 1.41 -10.95
CA LYS A 83 -10.95 1.37 -9.60
C LYS A 83 -10.63 2.79 -9.14
N PRO A 84 -10.73 3.09 -7.84
CA PRO A 84 -10.20 4.34 -7.27
C PRO A 84 -8.74 4.54 -7.65
N VAL A 85 -8.32 5.80 -7.82
CA VAL A 85 -6.96 6.15 -8.22
C VAL A 85 -5.90 5.57 -7.27
N ASP A 86 -6.20 5.55 -5.97
CA ASP A 86 -5.30 5.03 -4.93
C ASP A 86 -5.05 3.52 -5.03
N LEU A 87 -5.95 2.78 -5.68
CA LEU A 87 -5.86 1.33 -5.86
C LEU A 87 -5.27 0.94 -7.22
N LYS A 88 -5.13 1.87 -8.15
CA LYS A 88 -4.52 1.61 -9.45
C LYS A 88 -3.01 1.43 -9.30
N PRO A 89 -2.41 0.40 -9.96
CA PRO A 89 -0.97 0.24 -9.97
C PRO A 89 -0.30 1.42 -10.69
N ARG A 90 0.63 2.07 -10.03
CA ARG A 90 1.37 3.20 -10.60
C ARG A 90 2.61 2.67 -11.32
N LYS A 91 2.47 2.38 -12.61
CA LYS A 91 3.59 2.02 -13.48
C LYS A 91 4.42 3.26 -13.87
N THR A 92 5.57 3.05 -14.48
CA THR A 92 6.36 4.15 -15.06
C THR A 92 5.60 4.81 -16.20
N ARG A 93 5.93 6.08 -16.53
CA ARG A 93 5.31 6.82 -17.64
C ARG A 93 5.46 6.07 -18.97
N ALA A 94 6.62 5.50 -19.25
CA ALA A 94 6.87 4.71 -20.46
C ALA A 94 5.93 3.50 -20.55
N LEU A 95 5.77 2.75 -19.46
CA LEU A 95 4.87 1.60 -19.41
C LEU A 95 3.39 1.98 -19.52
N ARG A 96 2.98 3.17 -19.06
CA ARG A 96 1.59 3.65 -19.25
C ARG A 96 1.31 4.12 -20.67
N LYS A 97 2.34 4.54 -21.42
CA LYS A 97 2.23 5.06 -22.79
C LYS A 97 2.55 4.03 -23.88
N ARG A 98 3.09 2.85 -23.51
CA ARG A 98 3.34 1.79 -24.47
C ARG A 98 2.02 1.28 -25.05
N LEU A 99 2.10 0.66 -26.22
CA LEU A 99 0.99 -0.03 -26.86
C LEU A 99 0.44 -1.13 -25.93
N ASN A 100 -0.86 -1.34 -25.94
CA ASN A 100 -1.48 -2.46 -25.25
C ASN A 100 -1.29 -3.75 -26.09
N LYS A 101 -1.59 -4.91 -25.53
CA LYS A 101 -1.42 -6.20 -26.22
C LYS A 101 -2.20 -6.30 -27.53
N HIS A 102 -3.39 -5.69 -27.59
CA HIS A 102 -4.21 -5.66 -28.79
C HIS A 102 -3.55 -4.79 -29.88
N GLU A 103 -3.10 -3.59 -29.51
CA GLU A 103 -2.43 -2.67 -30.44
C GLU A 103 -1.11 -3.24 -30.98
N GLU A 104 -0.33 -3.95 -30.14
CA GLU A 104 0.90 -4.63 -30.54
C GLU A 104 0.62 -5.81 -31.52
N SER A 105 -0.53 -6.46 -31.39
CA SER A 105 -0.92 -7.59 -32.26
C SER A 105 -1.48 -7.16 -33.61
N LEU A 106 -1.81 -5.87 -33.80
CA LEU A 106 -2.31 -5.36 -35.07
C LEU A 106 -1.22 -5.45 -36.14
N LYS A 107 -1.59 -6.07 -37.27
CA LYS A 107 -0.70 -6.20 -38.42
C LYS A 107 -1.25 -5.39 -39.58
N SER A 108 -0.37 -4.79 -40.38
CA SER A 108 -0.75 -4.12 -41.62
C SER A 108 -1.26 -5.14 -42.65
N LEU A 109 -2.15 -4.72 -43.54
CA LEU A 109 -2.63 -5.58 -44.64
C LEU A 109 -1.47 -6.14 -45.50
N LYS A 110 -0.46 -5.34 -45.72
CA LYS A 110 0.77 -5.77 -46.44
C LYS A 110 1.47 -6.92 -45.73
N THR A 111 1.60 -6.85 -44.43
CA THR A 111 2.23 -7.90 -43.61
C THR A 111 1.40 -9.17 -43.61
N ILE A 112 0.06 -9.05 -43.43
CA ILE A 112 -0.86 -10.19 -43.46
C ILE A 112 -0.81 -10.90 -44.81
N ARG A 113 -0.87 -10.17 -45.91
CA ARG A 113 -0.81 -10.76 -47.27
C ARG A 113 0.54 -11.42 -47.55
N ARG A 114 1.65 -10.83 -47.07
CA ARG A 114 2.98 -11.45 -47.19
C ARG A 114 3.05 -12.75 -46.40
N GLU A 115 2.61 -12.76 -45.15
CA GLU A 115 2.60 -13.96 -44.29
C GLU A 115 1.71 -15.07 -44.88
N GLN A 116 0.56 -14.74 -45.48
CA GLN A 116 -0.30 -15.72 -46.15
C GLN A 116 0.39 -16.35 -47.38
N ARG A 117 1.14 -15.54 -48.15
CA ARG A 117 1.89 -16.07 -49.32
C ARG A 117 3.07 -16.93 -48.94
N THR A 118 3.77 -16.58 -47.85
CA THR A 118 5.01 -17.24 -47.42
C THR A 118 4.78 -18.15 -46.20
N ALA A 119 3.52 -18.52 -45.91
CA ALA A 119 3.23 -19.43 -44.83
C ALA A 119 4.00 -20.72 -44.96
N LEU A 120 4.80 -21.05 -43.93
CA LEU A 120 5.51 -22.32 -43.86
C LEU A 120 4.46 -23.44 -43.76
N LYS A 121 4.46 -24.30 -44.76
CA LYS A 121 3.66 -25.52 -44.74
C LYS A 121 4.38 -26.57 -43.93
N ASN A 122 3.78 -27.06 -42.88
CA ASN A 122 4.30 -28.17 -42.10
C ASN A 122 3.96 -29.47 -42.80
N PHE A 123 4.99 -30.17 -43.31
CA PHE A 123 4.85 -31.50 -43.90
C PHE A 123 5.38 -32.52 -42.90
N ALA A 124 4.66 -33.62 -42.75
CA ALA A 124 5.18 -34.84 -42.16
C ALA A 124 5.55 -35.80 -43.29
N LEU A 125 6.84 -36.19 -43.42
CA LEU A 125 7.26 -37.28 -44.29
C LEU A 125 7.02 -38.59 -43.53
N LYS A 126 6.25 -39.50 -44.11
CA LYS A 126 6.17 -40.88 -43.64
C LYS A 126 7.40 -41.62 -44.13
N ALA A 127 8.16 -42.25 -43.20
CA ALA A 127 9.20 -43.21 -43.51
C ALA A 127 8.61 -44.53 -43.99
#